data_727fe6e436e36c532d00e6891c246bae
#
_entry.id   727fe6e436e36c532d00e6891c246bae
#
_cell.length_a   1.000
_cell.length_b   1.000
_cell.length_c   1.000
_cell.angle_alpha   90.00
_cell.angle_beta   90.00
_cell.angle_gamma   90.00
#
_symmetry.space_group_name_H-M   'P 1'
#
loop_
_entity.id
_entity.type
_entity.pdbx_description
1 polymer ?
#
loop_
_entity_poly.entity_id
_entity_poly.type
_entity_poly.pdbx_seq_one_letter_code
_entity_poly.pdbx_strand_id
1 'polypeptide(L)'
;MARFVRPVKEIPLGLALAALLLTSACSVPPILKAWDPMPLAPEAPDRTWTPPEPATELRAPSDAWQQESGATLPADRTTYDLPGVVDVALRNNPETRRAWEDSRAAAARYGRSLSTYYPEVSVEASAGPSRFLFQNDPAPITVKQNEFQPQIELTWTLLDFGRRSADAEASRQRLLAANFSFNRKMQDVVFAAQRSYFALDAAKGMLRAAEKNLELARSVREAAEERASLGLATQPDVLLTRQTDAKAVYDVENARVMVSDAQAALALALGIPANAPLEIADLDAQPVPRNLAVAVDDVIDSALQQRPDLAARMAQIRAGEAAVEKAKADFLPTIGFAGSYGEDIWRYRINGAPRDNVASPDYAYLLNVDWDLFKGFDRVNAVREAEAQRDAARAELANLQLETTAAVWKAYFNYRAARKKLEYADSLLRASQDAYDANREGYGLGLNTIVELLTGERDLANARYLVVQTRADLLTRSAELAWAAGAMQVGTLR
;
A
#
# COMPACT_ATOMS: atom_id res chain seq x y z
N MET A 1 -20.73 -21.31 75.30
CA MET A 1 -19.94 -22.09 74.33
C MET A 1 -19.13 -21.11 73.50
N ALA A 2 -17.87 -20.99 73.82
CA ALA A 2 -16.96 -20.05 73.13
C ALA A 2 -16.48 -20.63 71.77
N ARG A 3 -16.68 -19.96 70.70
CA ARG A 3 -16.07 -20.30 69.42
C ARG A 3 -14.92 -19.33 69.10
N PHE A 4 -13.75 -19.90 69.00
CA PHE A 4 -12.47 -19.32 68.62
C PHE A 4 -12.57 -18.46 67.35
N VAL A 5 -12.32 -17.17 67.46
CA VAL A 5 -11.98 -16.30 66.36
C VAL A 5 -10.43 -16.35 66.22
N ARG A 6 -9.93 -16.91 65.13
CA ARG A 6 -8.49 -16.82 64.79
C ARG A 6 -8.20 -15.39 64.34
N PRO A 7 -7.12 -14.78 64.82
CA PRO A 7 -6.71 -13.47 64.30
C PRO A 7 -6.16 -13.67 62.88
N VAL A 8 -6.76 -12.95 61.92
CA VAL A 8 -6.25 -12.84 60.57
C VAL A 8 -4.93 -12.08 60.63
N LYS A 9 -3.84 -12.76 60.33
CA LYS A 9 -2.54 -12.14 60.17
C LYS A 9 -2.61 -11.10 59.03
N GLU A 10 -2.12 -9.92 59.32
CA GLU A 10 -1.98 -8.84 58.33
C GLU A 10 -1.25 -9.35 57.08
N ILE A 11 -1.96 -9.30 55.94
CA ILE A 11 -1.35 -9.64 54.66
C ILE A 11 -0.84 -8.32 54.01
N PRO A 12 0.46 -8.08 53.91
CA PRO A 12 0.98 -6.91 53.24
C PRO A 12 0.92 -7.03 51.69
N LEU A 13 0.22 -8.04 51.18
CA LEU A 13 0.18 -8.32 49.72
C LEU A 13 -0.64 -7.28 48.92
N GLY A 14 -1.68 -6.70 49.55
CA GLY A 14 -2.51 -5.69 48.87
C GLY A 14 -1.80 -4.35 48.62
N LEU A 15 -0.93 -3.96 49.55
CA LEU A 15 -0.11 -2.74 49.41
C LEU A 15 1.02 -2.91 48.41
N ALA A 16 1.60 -4.12 48.29
CA ALA A 16 2.63 -4.42 47.32
C ALA A 16 2.10 -4.48 45.87
N LEU A 17 0.87 -4.99 45.65
CA LEU A 17 0.25 -5.00 44.31
C LEU A 17 -0.18 -3.59 43.90
N ALA A 18 -0.69 -2.78 44.79
CA ALA A 18 -1.01 -1.37 44.54
C ALA A 18 0.23 -0.52 44.26
N ALA A 19 1.34 -0.81 44.94
CA ALA A 19 2.60 -0.13 44.67
C ALA A 19 3.26 -0.55 43.35
N LEU A 20 3.10 -1.80 42.91
CA LEU A 20 3.60 -2.27 41.60
C LEU A 20 2.80 -1.68 40.41
N LEU A 21 1.49 -1.45 40.59
CA LEU A 21 0.66 -0.81 39.56
C LEU A 21 0.88 0.71 39.48
N LEU A 22 1.33 1.34 40.56
CA LEU A 22 1.64 2.77 40.61
C LEU A 22 3.04 3.10 40.07
N THR A 23 3.99 2.16 40.04
CA THR A 23 5.34 2.40 39.53
C THR A 23 5.44 2.25 38.01
N SER A 24 4.55 1.52 37.35
CA SER A 24 4.46 1.47 35.89
C SER A 24 3.64 2.60 35.27
N ALA A 25 2.89 3.38 36.05
CA ALA A 25 2.08 4.50 35.57
C ALA A 25 2.80 5.85 35.57
N CYS A 26 4.08 5.92 35.96
CA CYS A 26 4.80 7.20 36.12
C CYS A 26 5.63 7.63 34.90
N SER A 27 5.50 7.03 33.74
CA SER A 27 5.97 7.62 32.51
C SER A 27 4.82 8.14 31.63
N VAL A 28 3.96 8.97 32.24
CA VAL A 28 3.06 9.82 31.45
C VAL A 28 3.95 10.80 30.70
N PRO A 29 3.99 10.76 29.35
CA PRO A 29 4.84 11.65 28.60
C PRO A 29 4.49 13.10 28.95
N PRO A 30 5.46 14.02 28.97
CA PRO A 30 5.28 15.43 29.35
C PRO A 30 4.25 16.19 28.50
N ILE A 31 3.75 15.58 27.43
CA ILE A 31 2.71 16.08 26.54
C ILE A 31 1.37 16.38 27.25
N LEU A 32 1.07 15.70 28.37
CA LEU A 32 -0.18 15.97 29.12
C LEU A 32 -0.10 17.18 30.08
N LYS A 33 1.02 17.92 30.12
CA LYS A 33 1.11 19.17 30.89
C LYS A 33 0.68 20.44 30.14
N ALA A 34 0.43 20.35 28.85
CA ALA A 34 -0.03 21.49 28.05
C ALA A 34 -1.56 21.45 27.90
N TRP A 35 -2.24 22.29 28.64
CA TRP A 35 -3.68 22.58 28.45
C TRP A 35 -3.95 23.23 27.07
N ASP A 36 -2.95 23.84 26.49
CA ASP A 36 -3.03 24.48 25.19
C ASP A 36 -2.11 23.76 24.18
N PRO A 37 -2.66 23.04 23.19
CA PRO A 37 -1.86 22.39 22.14
C PRO A 37 -1.36 23.37 21.06
N MET A 38 -1.80 24.64 21.05
CA MET A 38 -1.41 25.60 20.01
C MET A 38 0.09 25.85 19.90
N PRO A 39 0.91 25.83 20.96
CA PRO A 39 2.37 25.93 20.83
C PRO A 39 3.03 24.74 20.12
N LEU A 40 2.30 23.63 19.88
CA LEU A 40 2.77 22.49 19.11
C LEU A 40 2.51 22.63 17.61
N ALA A 41 1.70 23.60 17.22
CA ALA A 41 1.42 23.93 15.84
C ALA A 41 2.41 24.99 15.30
N PRO A 42 2.57 25.13 13.97
CA PRO A 42 3.33 26.24 13.38
C PRO A 42 2.82 27.60 13.86
N GLU A 43 3.72 28.50 14.23
CA GLU A 43 3.37 29.86 14.70
C GLU A 43 2.72 30.72 13.62
N ALA A 44 3.09 30.51 12.35
CA ALA A 44 2.58 31.26 11.21
C ALA A 44 2.66 30.43 9.93
N PRO A 45 1.80 30.71 8.92
CA PRO A 45 1.74 29.93 7.67
C PRO A 45 2.98 30.10 6.78
N ASP A 46 3.82 31.08 7.04
CA ASP A 46 5.06 31.41 6.32
C ASP A 46 6.33 30.97 7.05
N ARG A 47 6.20 30.29 8.20
CA ARG A 47 7.33 29.78 8.99
C ARG A 47 7.39 28.27 9.01
N THR A 48 8.58 27.73 8.77
CA THR A 48 8.84 26.30 8.90
C THR A 48 8.77 25.91 10.38
N TRP A 49 7.90 24.92 10.69
CA TRP A 49 7.80 24.36 12.02
C TRP A 49 9.05 23.53 12.35
N THR A 50 9.62 23.78 13.52
CA THR A 50 10.70 22.96 14.07
C THR A 50 10.17 22.12 15.23
N PRO A 51 10.37 20.79 15.23
CA PRO A 51 9.90 19.96 16.31
C PRO A 51 10.60 20.32 17.62
N PRO A 52 9.86 20.42 18.76
CA PRO A 52 10.48 20.59 20.06
C PRO A 52 11.36 19.38 20.42
N GLU A 53 12.46 19.61 21.14
CA GLU A 53 13.18 18.48 21.77
C GLU A 53 12.22 17.71 22.69
N PRO A 54 12.04 16.42 22.59
CA PRO A 54 12.85 15.31 22.09
C PRO A 54 12.39 14.75 20.72
N ALA A 55 11.67 15.49 19.92
CA ALA A 55 11.16 15.00 18.62
C ALA A 55 12.27 14.80 17.56
N THR A 56 13.53 14.97 17.89
CA THR A 56 14.68 14.50 17.11
C THR A 56 14.65 13.00 16.85
N GLU A 57 13.98 12.23 17.70
CA GLU A 57 13.73 10.79 17.51
C GLU A 57 12.76 10.50 16.33
N LEU A 58 11.98 11.49 15.88
CA LEU A 58 11.12 11.36 14.71
C LEU A 58 11.85 11.55 13.37
N ARG A 59 13.13 11.96 13.39
CA ARG A 59 13.96 11.88 12.19
C ARG A 59 14.31 10.42 11.96
N ALA A 60 13.77 9.84 10.91
CA ALA A 60 14.23 8.54 10.49
C ALA A 60 15.76 8.61 10.29
N PRO A 61 16.57 7.79 10.99
CA PRO A 61 17.99 7.72 10.73
C PRO A 61 18.20 7.44 9.25
N SER A 62 19.19 8.06 8.61
CA SER A 62 19.47 7.88 7.19
C SER A 62 19.60 6.41 6.78
N ASP A 63 19.96 5.54 7.73
CA ASP A 63 20.21 4.12 7.52
C ASP A 63 19.07 3.21 8.04
N ALA A 64 18.09 3.75 8.78
CA ALA A 64 17.04 2.94 9.40
C ALA A 64 16.15 2.25 8.37
N TRP A 65 15.85 2.89 7.25
CA TRP A 65 15.03 2.27 6.24
C TRP A 65 15.75 1.12 5.50
N GLN A 66 17.09 1.17 5.36
CA GLN A 66 17.88 0.07 4.81
C GLN A 66 17.86 -1.15 5.75
N GLN A 67 17.88 -0.92 7.08
CA GLN A 67 17.81 -1.98 8.08
C GLN A 67 16.38 -2.52 8.26
N GLU A 68 15.37 -1.64 8.23
CA GLU A 68 13.97 -2.03 8.39
C GLU A 68 13.35 -2.63 7.13
N SER A 69 13.71 -2.14 5.94
CA SER A 69 13.18 -2.66 4.69
C SER A 69 13.73 -4.03 4.32
N GLY A 70 14.92 -4.40 4.84
CA GLY A 70 15.62 -5.61 4.40
C GLY A 70 15.91 -5.61 2.89
N ALA A 71 15.86 -4.41 2.25
CA ALA A 71 16.00 -4.22 0.81
C ALA A 71 17.44 -4.54 0.40
N THR A 72 17.69 -5.79 0.06
CA THR A 72 18.98 -6.27 -0.41
C THR A 72 18.84 -6.74 -1.85
N LEU A 73 19.74 -6.25 -2.71
CA LEU A 73 19.98 -6.92 -3.98
C LEU A 73 20.68 -8.25 -3.68
N PRO A 74 20.27 -9.36 -4.33
CA PRO A 74 21.02 -10.61 -4.25
C PRO A 74 22.48 -10.38 -4.64
N ALA A 75 23.42 -10.68 -3.74
CA ALA A 75 24.84 -10.39 -3.93
C ALA A 75 25.52 -11.24 -5.03
N ASP A 76 24.82 -12.25 -5.51
CA ASP A 76 25.28 -13.23 -6.50
C ASP A 76 24.99 -12.82 -7.97
N ARG A 77 24.26 -11.72 -8.20
CA ARG A 77 23.88 -11.26 -9.54
C ARG A 77 24.37 -9.85 -9.79
N THR A 78 25.12 -9.68 -10.86
CA THR A 78 25.56 -8.36 -11.37
C THR A 78 24.57 -7.79 -12.40
N THR A 79 23.86 -8.65 -13.13
CA THR A 79 22.93 -8.25 -14.20
C THR A 79 21.58 -8.91 -13.98
N TYR A 80 20.50 -8.14 -14.04
CA TYR A 80 19.13 -8.58 -13.81
C TYR A 80 18.35 -8.64 -15.13
N ASP A 81 17.77 -9.80 -15.41
CA ASP A 81 16.75 -9.99 -16.44
C ASP A 81 15.36 -9.53 -15.92
N LEU A 82 14.37 -9.49 -16.81
CA LEU A 82 13.02 -9.06 -16.44
C LEU A 82 12.39 -9.90 -15.29
N PRO A 83 12.49 -11.26 -15.29
CA PRO A 83 12.05 -12.07 -14.16
C PRO A 83 12.76 -11.73 -12.84
N GLY A 84 14.06 -11.52 -12.88
CA GLY A 84 14.86 -11.15 -11.72
C GLY A 84 14.47 -9.79 -11.14
N VAL A 85 14.20 -8.81 -12.01
CA VAL A 85 13.70 -7.49 -11.60
C VAL A 85 12.33 -7.60 -10.93
N VAL A 86 11.42 -8.41 -11.46
CA VAL A 86 10.10 -8.64 -10.87
C VAL A 86 10.22 -9.32 -9.50
N ASP A 87 11.09 -10.32 -9.33
CA ASP A 87 11.32 -10.98 -8.05
C ASP A 87 11.85 -10.00 -6.99
N VAL A 88 12.84 -9.18 -7.35
CA VAL A 88 13.36 -8.12 -6.47
C VAL A 88 12.27 -7.13 -6.07
N ALA A 89 11.44 -6.68 -7.02
CA ALA A 89 10.34 -5.76 -6.75
C ALA A 89 9.33 -6.35 -5.75
N LEU A 90 8.90 -7.59 -5.96
CA LEU A 90 7.93 -8.24 -5.09
C LEU A 90 8.44 -8.43 -3.66
N ARG A 91 9.75 -8.66 -3.47
CA ARG A 91 10.36 -8.86 -2.15
C ARG A 91 10.63 -7.55 -1.42
N ASN A 92 11.07 -6.52 -2.14
CA ASN A 92 11.61 -5.30 -1.52
C ASN A 92 10.62 -4.12 -1.54
N ASN A 93 9.62 -4.12 -2.43
CA ASN A 93 8.75 -2.96 -2.57
C ASN A 93 7.87 -2.76 -1.33
N PRO A 94 7.91 -1.57 -0.67
CA PRO A 94 7.12 -1.29 0.52
C PRO A 94 5.60 -1.40 0.31
N GLU A 95 5.11 -1.18 -0.92
CA GLU A 95 3.68 -1.30 -1.25
C GLU A 95 3.17 -2.74 -1.18
N THR A 96 3.99 -3.74 -1.57
CA THR A 96 3.63 -5.15 -1.40
C THR A 96 3.59 -5.53 0.06
N ARG A 97 4.59 -5.09 0.85
CA ARG A 97 4.63 -5.31 2.29
C ARG A 97 3.44 -4.67 2.99
N ARG A 98 3.12 -3.42 2.67
CA ARG A 98 1.95 -2.73 3.19
C ARG A 98 0.65 -3.49 2.91
N ALA A 99 0.41 -3.88 1.66
CA ALA A 99 -0.80 -4.61 1.28
C ALA A 99 -0.90 -5.97 1.97
N TRP A 100 0.23 -6.64 2.20
CA TRP A 100 0.30 -7.87 2.98
C TRP A 100 -0.06 -7.64 4.45
N GLU A 101 0.46 -6.60 5.10
CA GLU A 101 0.13 -6.28 6.49
C GLU A 101 -1.35 -5.83 6.63
N ASP A 102 -1.89 -5.11 5.64
CA ASP A 102 -3.32 -4.78 5.59
C ASP A 102 -4.20 -6.05 5.54
N SER A 103 -3.79 -7.06 4.78
CA SER A 103 -4.43 -8.37 4.73
C SER A 103 -4.35 -9.10 6.09
N ARG A 104 -3.18 -9.09 6.76
CA ARG A 104 -3.00 -9.65 8.11
C ARG A 104 -3.85 -8.92 9.15
N ALA A 105 -3.93 -7.61 9.05
CA ALA A 105 -4.81 -6.81 9.92
C ALA A 105 -6.28 -7.18 9.72
N ALA A 106 -6.72 -7.44 8.48
CA ALA A 106 -8.06 -7.91 8.20
C ALA A 106 -8.31 -9.32 8.77
N ALA A 107 -7.31 -10.24 8.70
CA ALA A 107 -7.39 -11.55 9.32
C ALA A 107 -7.52 -11.45 10.86
N ALA A 108 -6.76 -10.56 11.49
CA ALA A 108 -6.89 -10.33 12.92
C ALA A 108 -8.26 -9.74 13.31
N ARG A 109 -8.84 -8.85 12.48
CA ARG A 109 -10.21 -8.34 12.69
C ARG A 109 -11.25 -9.45 12.58
N TYR A 110 -11.09 -10.37 11.63
CA TYR A 110 -11.94 -11.55 11.54
C TYR A 110 -11.79 -12.42 12.80
N GLY A 111 -10.57 -12.68 13.28
CA GLY A 111 -10.33 -13.38 14.55
C GLY A 111 -11.01 -12.69 15.75
N ARG A 112 -10.98 -11.34 15.81
CA ARG A 112 -11.69 -10.56 16.81
C ARG A 112 -13.21 -10.72 16.73
N SER A 113 -13.80 -10.81 15.55
CA SER A 113 -15.24 -11.06 15.42
C SER A 113 -15.65 -12.44 15.92
N LEU A 114 -14.76 -13.42 15.86
CA LEU A 114 -14.98 -14.76 16.42
C LEU A 114 -14.87 -14.79 17.95
N SER A 115 -14.16 -13.84 18.58
CA SER A 115 -14.04 -13.82 20.04
C SER A 115 -15.38 -13.69 20.77
N THR A 116 -16.37 -13.09 20.13
CA THR A 116 -17.73 -12.93 20.68
C THR A 116 -18.47 -14.25 20.89
N TYR A 117 -17.98 -15.36 20.36
CA TYR A 117 -18.53 -16.70 20.61
C TYR A 117 -18.00 -17.33 21.89
N TYR A 118 -16.93 -16.80 22.47
CA TYR A 118 -16.32 -17.31 23.70
C TYR A 118 -16.79 -16.48 24.90
N PRO A 119 -16.74 -17.06 26.11
CA PRO A 119 -16.99 -16.29 27.32
C PRO A 119 -15.87 -15.27 27.55
N GLU A 120 -16.24 -14.10 28.04
CA GLU A 120 -15.33 -13.09 28.57
C GLU A 120 -15.17 -13.29 30.08
N VAL A 121 -13.93 -13.31 30.56
CA VAL A 121 -13.61 -13.41 31.99
C VAL A 121 -12.81 -12.19 32.37
N SER A 122 -13.30 -11.43 33.32
CA SER A 122 -12.67 -10.24 33.88
C SER A 122 -12.42 -10.39 35.38
N VAL A 123 -11.45 -9.67 35.88
CA VAL A 123 -11.20 -9.50 37.32
C VAL A 123 -11.42 -8.04 37.63
N GLU A 124 -12.31 -7.76 38.53
CA GLU A 124 -12.59 -6.41 39.00
C GLU A 124 -12.29 -6.32 40.49
N ALA A 125 -11.78 -5.19 40.94
CA ALA A 125 -11.59 -4.89 42.32
C ALA A 125 -11.96 -3.44 42.60
N SER A 126 -12.86 -3.22 43.53
CA SER A 126 -13.22 -1.88 44.01
C SER A 126 -12.79 -1.69 45.46
N ALA A 127 -12.31 -0.51 45.79
CA ALA A 127 -11.97 -0.15 47.16
C ALA A 127 -12.31 1.32 47.42
N GLY A 128 -12.93 1.61 48.53
CA GLY A 128 -13.25 2.98 48.87
C GLY A 128 -14.01 3.16 50.19
N PRO A 129 -14.00 4.38 50.75
CA PRO A 129 -14.87 4.74 51.88
C PRO A 129 -16.26 5.10 51.37
N SER A 130 -17.28 4.61 52.06
CA SER A 130 -18.66 5.01 51.85
C SER A 130 -19.34 5.40 53.16
N ARG A 131 -20.33 6.28 53.09
CA ARG A 131 -21.13 6.71 54.20
C ARG A 131 -22.59 6.68 53.82
N PHE A 132 -23.36 5.91 54.58
CA PHE A 132 -24.81 5.82 54.44
C PHE A 132 -25.48 6.41 55.69
N LEU A 133 -26.59 7.10 55.47
CA LEU A 133 -27.46 7.62 56.51
C LEU A 133 -28.83 6.98 56.31
N PHE A 134 -29.22 6.13 57.27
CA PHE A 134 -30.55 5.54 57.31
C PHE A 134 -31.42 6.35 58.29
N GLN A 135 -32.55 6.83 57.84
CA GLN A 135 -33.54 7.47 58.73
C GLN A 135 -34.36 6.36 59.41
N ASN A 136 -34.13 6.19 60.70
CA ASN A 136 -34.87 5.30 61.58
C ASN A 136 -35.43 6.07 62.72
N ASP A 137 -36.66 5.69 63.18
CA ASP A 137 -37.26 6.23 64.35
C ASP A 137 -36.86 5.35 65.59
N PRO A 138 -36.29 5.91 66.67
CA PRO A 138 -36.31 7.35 67.06
C PRO A 138 -35.04 8.12 66.68
N ALA A 139 -34.05 7.52 66.04
CA ALA A 139 -32.83 8.21 65.70
C ALA A 139 -32.18 7.74 64.39
N PRO A 140 -31.57 8.63 63.56
CA PRO A 140 -30.90 8.22 62.34
C PRO A 140 -29.65 7.37 62.60
N ILE A 141 -29.45 6.37 61.79
CA ILE A 141 -28.28 5.47 61.81
C ILE A 141 -27.28 5.93 60.75
N THR A 142 -26.07 6.31 61.18
CA THR A 142 -24.97 6.61 60.27
C THR A 142 -24.03 5.39 60.20
N VAL A 143 -23.86 4.83 59.01
CA VAL A 143 -22.91 3.77 58.76
C VAL A 143 -21.75 4.38 57.92
N LYS A 144 -20.54 4.32 58.43
CA LYS A 144 -19.32 4.63 57.72
C LYS A 144 -18.59 3.32 57.48
N GLN A 145 -18.29 3.01 56.23
CA GLN A 145 -17.58 1.79 55.88
C GLN A 145 -16.46 2.03 54.90
N ASN A 146 -15.43 1.23 55.02
CA ASN A 146 -14.43 1.03 53.95
C ASN A 146 -14.69 -0.33 53.34
N GLU A 147 -14.83 -0.36 52.06
CA GLU A 147 -15.22 -1.53 51.30
C GLU A 147 -14.03 -1.93 50.39
N PHE A 148 -13.83 -3.24 50.27
CA PHE A 148 -12.92 -3.83 49.30
C PHE A 148 -13.59 -5.07 48.71
N GLN A 149 -13.87 -5.04 47.41
CA GLN A 149 -14.66 -6.05 46.70
C GLN A 149 -13.84 -6.56 45.50
N PRO A 150 -12.99 -7.55 45.67
CA PRO A 150 -12.41 -8.29 44.56
C PRO A 150 -13.41 -9.30 44.04
N GLN A 151 -13.62 -9.30 42.70
CA GLN A 151 -14.53 -10.26 42.05
C GLN A 151 -13.97 -10.73 40.71
N ILE A 152 -14.29 -11.96 40.33
CA ILE A 152 -14.14 -12.50 38.98
C ILE A 152 -15.51 -12.50 38.35
N GLU A 153 -15.64 -11.94 37.18
CA GLU A 153 -16.86 -11.91 36.39
C GLU A 153 -16.68 -12.70 35.09
N LEU A 154 -17.70 -13.47 34.73
CA LEU A 154 -17.80 -14.19 33.46
C LEU A 154 -19.09 -13.76 32.77
N THR A 155 -18.95 -13.25 31.56
CA THR A 155 -20.08 -12.92 30.68
C THR A 155 -19.99 -13.73 29.37
N TRP A 156 -21.13 -14.28 28.97
CA TRP A 156 -21.19 -15.08 27.74
C TRP A 156 -22.53 -14.92 27.03
N THR A 157 -22.49 -14.49 25.79
CA THR A 157 -23.65 -14.47 24.93
C THR A 157 -23.95 -15.88 24.42
N LEU A 158 -25.06 -16.47 24.85
CA LEU A 158 -25.45 -17.82 24.43
C LEU A 158 -26.20 -17.81 23.11
N LEU A 159 -27.17 -16.90 22.94
CA LEU A 159 -28.00 -16.80 21.75
C LEU A 159 -28.26 -15.33 21.40
N ASP A 160 -28.12 -14.98 20.11
CA ASP A 160 -28.36 -13.64 19.58
C ASP A 160 -29.00 -13.65 18.17
N PHE A 161 -29.63 -14.75 17.83
CA PHE A 161 -30.43 -14.95 16.62
C PHE A 161 -29.70 -14.54 15.31
N GLY A 162 -28.39 -14.74 15.26
CA GLY A 162 -27.60 -14.52 14.06
C GLY A 162 -26.78 -13.24 14.02
N ARG A 163 -26.86 -12.38 15.02
CA ARG A 163 -26.09 -11.12 15.07
C ARG A 163 -24.58 -11.36 14.99
N ARG A 164 -24.04 -12.28 15.81
CA ARG A 164 -22.60 -12.64 15.78
C ARG A 164 -22.20 -13.32 14.49
N SER A 165 -23.04 -14.20 13.96
CA SER A 165 -22.74 -14.90 12.71
C SER A 165 -22.70 -13.94 11.52
N ALA A 166 -23.60 -12.96 11.47
CA ALA A 166 -23.59 -11.92 10.44
C ALA A 166 -22.38 -10.99 10.58
N ASP A 167 -21.97 -10.62 11.80
CA ASP A 167 -20.76 -9.83 12.04
C ASP A 167 -19.49 -10.58 11.65
N ALA A 168 -19.39 -11.86 12.02
CA ALA A 168 -18.27 -12.72 11.63
C ALA A 168 -18.23 -12.90 10.11
N GLU A 169 -19.37 -13.10 9.44
CA GLU A 169 -19.43 -13.22 7.97
C GLU A 169 -19.02 -11.90 7.29
N ALA A 170 -19.52 -10.74 7.78
CA ALA A 170 -19.09 -9.45 7.27
C ALA A 170 -17.56 -9.27 7.39
N SER A 171 -17.00 -9.65 8.53
CA SER A 171 -15.56 -9.58 8.78
C SER A 171 -14.77 -10.56 7.90
N ARG A 172 -15.29 -11.77 7.67
CA ARG A 172 -14.72 -12.76 6.76
C ARG A 172 -14.70 -12.26 5.31
N GLN A 173 -15.78 -11.64 4.85
CA GLN A 173 -15.85 -11.09 3.50
C GLN A 173 -14.90 -9.89 3.33
N ARG A 174 -14.72 -9.05 4.37
CA ARG A 174 -13.70 -7.97 4.36
C ARG A 174 -12.28 -8.52 4.30
N LEU A 175 -12.00 -9.66 4.96
CA LEU A 175 -10.71 -10.36 4.83
C LEU A 175 -10.49 -10.84 3.39
N LEU A 176 -11.50 -11.45 2.75
CA LEU A 176 -11.39 -11.86 1.35
C LEU A 176 -11.15 -10.67 0.43
N ALA A 177 -11.84 -9.55 0.66
CA ALA A 177 -11.62 -8.31 -0.09
C ALA A 177 -10.18 -7.79 0.07
N ALA A 178 -9.63 -7.83 1.28
CA ALA A 178 -8.24 -7.43 1.53
C ALA A 178 -7.24 -8.36 0.81
N ASN A 179 -7.47 -9.67 0.81
CA ASN A 179 -6.63 -10.65 0.11
C ASN A 179 -6.65 -10.44 -1.41
N PHE A 180 -7.82 -10.19 -2.01
CA PHE A 180 -7.90 -9.85 -3.43
C PHE A 180 -7.26 -8.51 -3.74
N SER A 181 -7.39 -7.52 -2.87
CA SER A 181 -6.71 -6.23 -3.01
C SER A 181 -5.19 -6.38 -2.92
N PHE A 182 -4.68 -7.28 -2.07
CA PHE A 182 -3.26 -7.64 -2.04
C PHE A 182 -2.81 -8.23 -3.38
N ASN A 183 -3.56 -9.19 -3.95
CA ASN A 183 -3.24 -9.76 -5.25
C ASN A 183 -3.21 -8.69 -6.36
N ARG A 184 -4.15 -7.74 -6.34
CA ARG A 184 -4.14 -6.63 -7.30
C ARG A 184 -2.91 -5.74 -7.11
N LYS A 185 -2.55 -5.40 -5.88
CA LYS A 185 -1.35 -4.62 -5.58
C LYS A 185 -0.07 -5.31 -6.06
N MET A 186 0.02 -6.64 -5.92
CA MET A 186 1.14 -7.40 -6.50
C MET A 186 1.21 -7.24 -8.02
N GLN A 187 0.06 -7.30 -8.74
CA GLN A 187 0.02 -7.05 -10.18
C GLN A 187 0.45 -5.63 -10.54
N ASP A 188 0.05 -4.64 -9.73
CA ASP A 188 0.45 -3.23 -9.92
C ASP A 188 1.97 -3.05 -9.77
N VAL A 189 2.58 -3.69 -8.78
CA VAL A 189 4.05 -3.64 -8.56
C VAL A 189 4.78 -4.35 -9.68
N VAL A 190 4.31 -5.51 -10.14
CA VAL A 190 4.89 -6.22 -11.29
C VAL A 190 4.83 -5.34 -12.54
N PHE A 191 3.69 -4.70 -12.81
CA PHE A 191 3.56 -3.82 -13.96
C PHE A 191 4.48 -2.60 -13.86
N ALA A 192 4.57 -1.96 -12.69
CA ALA A 192 5.47 -0.83 -12.47
C ALA A 192 6.94 -1.21 -12.69
N ALA A 193 7.36 -2.37 -12.18
CA ALA A 193 8.72 -2.89 -12.38
C ALA A 193 9.02 -3.16 -13.86
N GLN A 194 8.11 -3.82 -14.58
CA GLN A 194 8.25 -4.08 -16.01
C GLN A 194 8.32 -2.79 -16.82
N ARG A 195 7.44 -1.84 -16.55
CA ARG A 195 7.42 -0.54 -17.22
C ARG A 195 8.74 0.22 -17.03
N SER A 196 9.25 0.26 -15.79
CA SER A 196 10.51 0.94 -15.48
C SER A 196 11.72 0.21 -16.09
N TYR A 197 11.68 -1.13 -16.16
CA TYR A 197 12.68 -1.93 -16.84
C TYR A 197 12.75 -1.60 -18.33
N PHE A 198 11.62 -1.57 -19.03
CA PHE A 198 11.56 -1.21 -20.45
C PHE A 198 11.97 0.25 -20.71
N ALA A 199 11.65 1.16 -19.77
CA ALA A 199 12.08 2.55 -19.86
C ALA A 199 13.62 2.69 -19.74
N LEU A 200 14.25 1.93 -18.84
CA LEU A 200 15.70 1.93 -18.70
C LEU A 200 16.39 1.30 -19.92
N ASP A 201 15.86 0.21 -20.47
CA ASP A 201 16.37 -0.40 -21.69
C ASP A 201 16.28 0.59 -22.88
N ALA A 202 15.15 1.28 -23.01
CA ALA A 202 14.98 2.33 -24.02
C ALA A 202 15.99 3.47 -23.85
N ALA A 203 16.21 3.96 -22.62
CA ALA A 203 17.17 5.01 -22.36
C ALA A 203 18.60 4.59 -22.71
N LYS A 204 19.00 3.36 -22.37
CA LYS A 204 20.29 2.78 -22.79
C LYS A 204 20.38 2.65 -24.32
N GLY A 205 19.30 2.23 -24.99
CA GLY A 205 19.22 2.16 -26.44
C GLY A 205 19.33 3.54 -27.09
N MET A 206 18.70 4.56 -26.53
CA MET A 206 18.84 5.96 -27.01
C MET A 206 20.24 6.49 -26.79
N LEU A 207 20.93 6.16 -25.70
CA LEU A 207 22.31 6.53 -25.47
C LEU A 207 23.21 5.89 -26.54
N ARG A 208 23.08 4.58 -26.81
CA ARG A 208 23.82 3.90 -27.87
C ARG A 208 23.59 4.53 -29.26
N ALA A 209 22.35 4.93 -29.55
CA ALA A 209 22.00 5.62 -30.79
C ALA A 209 22.64 7.03 -30.85
N ALA A 210 22.65 7.78 -29.77
CA ALA A 210 23.27 9.09 -29.66
C ALA A 210 24.80 9.00 -29.87
N GLU A 211 25.45 8.00 -29.25
CA GLU A 211 26.90 7.76 -29.42
C GLU A 211 27.28 7.42 -30.89
N LYS A 212 26.48 6.56 -31.54
CA LYS A 212 26.64 6.26 -32.95
C LYS A 212 26.42 7.48 -33.85
N ASN A 213 25.47 8.33 -33.54
CA ASN A 213 25.22 9.57 -34.28
C ASN A 213 26.36 10.58 -34.07
N LEU A 214 26.93 10.64 -32.85
CA LEU A 214 28.11 11.46 -32.57
C LEU A 214 29.35 10.99 -33.37
N GLU A 215 29.59 9.67 -33.42
CA GLU A 215 30.65 9.08 -34.24
C GLU A 215 30.50 9.49 -35.72
N LEU A 216 29.26 9.41 -36.23
CA LEU A 216 28.92 9.78 -37.59
C LEU A 216 29.15 11.28 -37.86
N ALA A 217 28.64 12.16 -36.99
CA ALA A 217 28.80 13.61 -37.11
C ALA A 217 30.28 14.03 -37.09
N ARG A 218 31.10 13.39 -36.26
CA ARG A 218 32.55 13.59 -36.24
C ARG A 218 33.21 13.21 -37.57
N SER A 219 32.87 12.03 -38.12
CA SER A 219 33.36 11.57 -39.39
C SER A 219 33.03 12.54 -40.55
N VAL A 220 31.76 13.04 -40.56
CA VAL A 220 31.32 14.02 -41.56
C VAL A 220 32.06 15.35 -41.41
N ARG A 221 32.27 15.84 -40.17
CA ARG A 221 33.02 17.06 -39.88
C ARG A 221 34.47 16.92 -40.37
N GLU A 222 35.15 15.83 -40.01
CA GLU A 222 36.54 15.58 -40.41
C GLU A 222 36.69 15.54 -41.94
N ALA A 223 35.78 14.86 -42.62
CA ALA A 223 35.78 14.83 -44.09
C ALA A 223 35.55 16.22 -44.71
N ALA A 224 34.67 17.04 -44.12
CA ALA A 224 34.43 18.40 -44.61
C ALA A 224 35.63 19.33 -44.35
N GLU A 225 36.33 19.22 -43.22
CA GLU A 225 37.53 19.96 -42.87
C GLU A 225 38.68 19.57 -43.83
N GLU A 226 38.88 18.29 -44.14
CA GLU A 226 39.86 17.82 -45.10
C GLU A 226 39.59 18.36 -46.52
N ARG A 227 38.34 18.27 -47.00
CA ARG A 227 37.94 18.82 -48.30
C ARG A 227 38.11 20.34 -48.35
N ALA A 228 37.87 21.07 -47.28
CA ALA A 228 38.10 22.51 -47.23
C ALA A 228 39.60 22.85 -47.30
N SER A 229 40.48 22.06 -46.69
CA SER A 229 41.93 22.23 -46.78
C SER A 229 42.48 22.04 -48.21
N LEU A 230 41.77 21.21 -48.99
CA LEU A 230 42.06 20.97 -50.40
C LEU A 230 41.32 21.95 -51.34
N GLY A 231 40.56 22.92 -50.80
CA GLY A 231 39.79 23.88 -51.60
C GLY A 231 38.51 23.32 -52.24
N LEU A 232 38.10 22.12 -51.84
CA LEU A 232 36.94 21.37 -52.37
C LEU A 232 35.64 21.56 -51.56
N ALA A 233 35.68 22.29 -50.44
CA ALA A 233 34.54 22.67 -49.63
C ALA A 233 34.67 24.12 -49.16
N THR A 234 33.55 24.75 -48.82
CA THR A 234 33.53 26.14 -48.38
C THR A 234 33.61 26.26 -46.85
N GLN A 235 34.01 27.44 -46.34
CA GLN A 235 34.01 27.71 -44.89
C GLN A 235 32.60 27.56 -44.23
N PRO A 236 31.49 28.00 -44.85
CA PRO A 236 30.16 27.71 -44.36
C PRO A 236 29.86 26.20 -44.21
N ASP A 237 30.35 25.34 -45.11
CA ASP A 237 30.12 23.89 -45.01
C ASP A 237 30.79 23.32 -43.77
N VAL A 238 32.03 23.74 -43.46
CA VAL A 238 32.76 23.35 -42.24
C VAL A 238 32.03 23.83 -40.99
N LEU A 239 31.47 25.06 -40.98
CA LEU A 239 30.73 25.58 -39.84
C LEU A 239 29.43 24.81 -39.58
N LEU A 240 28.73 24.37 -40.62
CA LEU A 240 27.53 23.51 -40.50
C LEU A 240 27.86 22.14 -39.90
N THR A 241 28.95 21.51 -40.33
CA THR A 241 29.38 20.22 -39.77
C THR A 241 29.81 20.34 -38.31
N ARG A 242 30.51 21.44 -37.93
CA ARG A 242 30.85 21.73 -36.53
C ARG A 242 29.63 21.96 -35.66
N GLN A 243 28.59 22.62 -36.17
CA GLN A 243 27.31 22.78 -35.49
C GLN A 243 26.65 21.41 -35.23
N THR A 244 26.65 20.53 -36.25
CA THR A 244 26.08 19.17 -36.12
C THR A 244 26.84 18.32 -35.09
N ASP A 245 28.18 18.35 -35.11
CA ASP A 245 29.02 17.67 -34.12
C ASP A 245 28.73 18.18 -32.69
N ALA A 246 28.69 19.51 -32.48
CA ALA A 246 28.40 20.10 -31.19
C ALA A 246 26.99 19.71 -30.69
N LYS A 247 26.01 19.64 -31.59
CA LYS A 247 24.67 19.15 -31.26
C LYS A 247 24.69 17.68 -30.84
N ALA A 248 25.42 16.83 -31.56
CA ALA A 248 25.51 15.41 -31.24
C ALA A 248 26.21 15.15 -29.90
N VAL A 249 27.20 15.96 -29.50
CA VAL A 249 27.77 15.94 -28.14
C VAL A 249 26.71 16.25 -27.09
N TYR A 250 25.94 17.32 -27.31
CA TYR A 250 24.82 17.66 -26.41
C TYR A 250 23.77 16.53 -26.29
N ASP A 251 23.44 15.90 -27.43
CA ASP A 251 22.44 14.80 -27.45
C ASP A 251 22.93 13.58 -26.65
N VAL A 252 24.26 13.27 -26.68
CA VAL A 252 24.87 12.20 -25.85
C VAL A 252 24.73 12.53 -24.35
N GLU A 253 25.05 13.76 -23.92
CA GLU A 253 24.93 14.13 -22.51
C GLU A 253 23.50 14.12 -22.06
N ASN A 254 22.54 14.56 -22.88
CA ASN A 254 21.12 14.47 -22.59
C ASN A 254 20.66 13.00 -22.46
N ALA A 255 21.11 12.10 -23.32
CA ALA A 255 20.82 10.68 -23.24
C ALA A 255 21.40 10.02 -21.97
N ARG A 256 22.56 10.45 -21.48
CA ARG A 256 23.14 10.01 -20.19
C ARG A 256 22.25 10.38 -19.01
N VAL A 257 21.71 11.60 -19.00
CA VAL A 257 20.74 12.03 -17.97
C VAL A 257 19.50 11.15 -18.02
N MET A 258 18.96 10.87 -19.22
CA MET A 258 17.79 9.98 -19.37
C MET A 258 18.05 8.56 -18.81
N VAL A 259 19.27 8.02 -18.97
CA VAL A 259 19.65 6.73 -18.37
C VAL A 259 19.64 6.83 -16.84
N SER A 260 20.23 7.89 -16.26
CA SER A 260 20.25 8.11 -14.82
C SER A 260 18.84 8.23 -14.23
N ASP A 261 17.96 9.00 -14.89
CA ASP A 261 16.56 9.15 -14.47
C ASP A 261 15.80 7.83 -14.54
N ALA A 262 15.99 7.06 -15.60
CA ALA A 262 15.36 5.75 -15.74
C ALA A 262 15.89 4.72 -14.73
N GLN A 263 17.20 4.78 -14.37
CA GLN A 263 17.77 3.97 -13.29
C GLN A 263 17.13 4.31 -11.95
N ALA A 264 16.99 5.59 -11.63
CA ALA A 264 16.33 6.03 -10.40
C ALA A 264 14.86 5.59 -10.34
N ALA A 265 14.13 5.67 -11.47
CA ALA A 265 12.75 5.22 -11.57
C ALA A 265 12.63 3.70 -11.40
N LEU A 266 13.55 2.92 -11.95
CA LEU A 266 13.59 1.46 -11.76
C LEU A 266 13.92 1.12 -10.29
N ALA A 267 14.91 1.77 -9.69
CA ALA A 267 15.24 1.56 -8.28
C ALA A 267 14.04 1.84 -7.36
N LEU A 268 13.30 2.92 -7.61
CA LEU A 268 12.06 3.22 -6.90
C LEU A 268 11.00 2.12 -7.07
N ALA A 269 10.80 1.63 -8.28
CA ALA A 269 9.84 0.55 -8.55
C ALA A 269 10.24 -0.77 -7.86
N LEU A 270 11.54 -1.00 -7.68
CA LEU A 270 12.09 -2.15 -6.96
C LEU A 270 12.07 -1.98 -5.43
N GLY A 271 11.85 -0.76 -4.92
CA GLY A 271 11.95 -0.46 -3.50
C GLY A 271 13.40 -0.50 -2.97
N ILE A 272 14.39 -0.15 -3.80
CA ILE A 272 15.82 -0.09 -3.44
C ILE A 272 16.35 1.35 -3.59
N PRO A 273 17.50 1.68 -2.96
CA PRO A 273 18.12 2.99 -3.14
C PRO A 273 18.50 3.27 -4.60
N ALA A 274 18.34 4.53 -5.03
CA ALA A 274 18.69 4.93 -6.39
C ALA A 274 20.18 4.77 -6.73
N ASN A 275 21.06 4.77 -5.72
CA ASN A 275 22.51 4.57 -5.85
C ASN A 275 22.93 3.09 -5.77
N ALA A 276 21.99 2.15 -5.69
CA ALA A 276 22.31 0.72 -5.70
C ALA A 276 22.88 0.33 -7.08
N PRO A 277 23.93 -0.52 -7.14
CA PRO A 277 24.50 -0.99 -8.39
C PRO A 277 23.51 -1.93 -9.08
N LEU A 278 22.73 -1.40 -10.02
CA LEU A 278 21.71 -2.14 -10.75
C LEU A 278 22.02 -2.12 -12.25
N GLU A 279 22.41 -3.27 -12.79
CA GLU A 279 22.51 -3.47 -14.23
C GLU A 279 21.39 -4.36 -14.73
N ILE A 280 20.83 -4.00 -15.89
CA ILE A 280 19.80 -4.81 -16.56
C ILE A 280 20.37 -5.47 -17.81
N ALA A 281 19.87 -6.67 -18.11
CA ALA A 281 20.17 -7.37 -19.35
C ALA A 281 19.58 -6.62 -20.55
N ASP A 282 20.31 -6.65 -21.66
CA ASP A 282 19.86 -6.04 -22.92
C ASP A 282 18.70 -6.85 -23.52
N LEU A 283 17.63 -6.16 -23.88
CA LEU A 283 16.43 -6.76 -24.49
C LEU A 283 16.53 -6.89 -26.02
N ASP A 284 17.61 -6.37 -26.66
CA ASP A 284 17.71 -6.38 -28.12
C ASP A 284 17.63 -7.79 -28.73
N ALA A 285 18.00 -8.83 -27.97
CA ALA A 285 17.92 -10.23 -28.37
C ALA A 285 16.58 -10.92 -28.07
N GLN A 286 15.66 -10.28 -27.31
CA GLN A 286 14.39 -10.93 -26.93
C GLN A 286 13.33 -10.80 -28.03
N PRO A 287 12.61 -11.89 -28.38
CA PRO A 287 11.56 -11.84 -29.37
C PRO A 287 10.38 -11.01 -28.85
N VAL A 288 10.00 -10.01 -29.64
CA VAL A 288 8.81 -9.20 -29.36
C VAL A 288 7.56 -10.05 -29.57
N PRO A 289 6.54 -10.00 -28.70
CA PRO A 289 5.29 -10.72 -28.88
C PRO A 289 4.64 -10.41 -30.23
N ARG A 290 4.53 -11.42 -31.11
CA ARG A 290 4.11 -11.19 -32.51
C ARG A 290 2.61 -11.36 -32.77
N ASN A 291 1.88 -12.10 -31.96
CA ASN A 291 0.47 -12.40 -32.23
C ASN A 291 -0.41 -12.27 -30.98
N LEU A 292 -1.34 -11.33 -30.99
CA LEU A 292 -2.60 -11.40 -30.27
C LEU A 292 -3.66 -11.82 -31.31
N ALA A 293 -3.91 -13.14 -31.41
CA ALA A 293 -4.94 -13.67 -32.27
C ALA A 293 -6.35 -13.64 -31.62
N VAL A 294 -6.46 -13.05 -30.42
CA VAL A 294 -7.68 -13.04 -29.60
C VAL A 294 -8.47 -11.78 -29.89
N ALA A 295 -9.80 -11.90 -30.01
CA ALA A 295 -10.68 -10.74 -30.16
C ALA A 295 -10.72 -9.88 -28.90
N VAL A 296 -10.99 -8.59 -29.05
CA VAL A 296 -11.01 -7.66 -27.88
C VAL A 296 -12.10 -8.03 -26.87
N ASP A 297 -13.22 -8.54 -27.35
CA ASP A 297 -14.35 -8.95 -26.50
C ASP A 297 -13.97 -10.15 -25.59
N ASP A 298 -13.23 -11.12 -26.10
CA ASP A 298 -12.73 -12.26 -25.32
C ASP A 298 -11.75 -11.79 -24.22
N VAL A 299 -10.94 -10.76 -24.51
CA VAL A 299 -10.02 -10.19 -23.50
C VAL A 299 -10.80 -9.44 -22.43
N ILE A 300 -11.87 -8.73 -22.79
CA ILE A 300 -12.76 -8.04 -21.86
C ILE A 300 -13.46 -9.06 -20.96
N ASP A 301 -14.03 -10.11 -21.51
CA ASP A 301 -14.72 -11.16 -20.76
C ASP A 301 -13.77 -11.85 -19.78
N SER A 302 -12.55 -12.16 -20.22
CA SER A 302 -11.51 -12.70 -19.36
C SER A 302 -11.14 -11.72 -18.22
N ALA A 303 -11.01 -10.44 -18.51
CA ALA A 303 -10.70 -9.41 -17.50
C ALA A 303 -11.80 -9.30 -16.45
N LEU A 304 -13.08 -9.30 -16.87
CA LEU A 304 -14.21 -9.21 -15.96
C LEU A 304 -14.31 -10.43 -15.02
N GLN A 305 -13.78 -11.60 -15.44
CA GLN A 305 -13.75 -12.81 -14.64
C GLN A 305 -12.52 -12.94 -13.74
N GLN A 306 -11.35 -12.47 -14.17
CA GLN A 306 -10.06 -12.79 -13.55
C GLN A 306 -9.47 -11.66 -12.71
N ARG A 307 -9.95 -10.43 -12.85
CA ARG A 307 -9.36 -9.29 -12.12
C ARG A 307 -9.63 -9.36 -10.62
N PRO A 308 -8.56 -9.30 -9.79
CA PRO A 308 -8.70 -9.40 -8.35
C PRO A 308 -9.46 -8.21 -7.71
N ASP A 309 -9.37 -7.02 -8.28
CA ASP A 309 -10.08 -5.84 -7.77
C ASP A 309 -11.61 -5.95 -7.92
N LEU A 310 -12.10 -6.58 -8.99
CA LEU A 310 -13.52 -6.91 -9.15
C LEU A 310 -13.98 -7.95 -8.11
N ALA A 311 -13.15 -8.98 -7.87
CA ALA A 311 -13.41 -9.96 -6.81
C ALA A 311 -13.42 -9.33 -5.41
N ALA A 312 -12.52 -8.36 -5.15
CA ALA A 312 -12.49 -7.60 -3.92
C ALA A 312 -13.80 -6.81 -3.71
N ARG A 313 -14.29 -6.12 -4.74
CA ARG A 313 -15.58 -5.39 -4.69
C ARG A 313 -16.77 -6.32 -4.48
N MET A 314 -16.78 -7.50 -5.10
CA MET A 314 -17.81 -8.50 -4.88
C MET A 314 -17.82 -8.99 -3.42
N ALA A 315 -16.65 -9.22 -2.82
CA ALA A 315 -16.54 -9.55 -1.41
C ALA A 315 -17.02 -8.40 -0.49
N GLN A 316 -16.77 -7.14 -0.85
CA GLN A 316 -17.31 -5.98 -0.13
C GLN A 316 -18.84 -5.90 -0.17
N ILE A 317 -19.46 -6.22 -1.31
CA ILE A 317 -20.92 -6.30 -1.42
C ILE A 317 -21.48 -7.37 -0.46
N ARG A 318 -20.85 -8.57 -0.44
CA ARG A 318 -21.24 -9.64 0.48
C ARG A 318 -21.05 -9.24 1.95
N ALA A 319 -20.02 -8.46 2.26
CA ALA A 319 -19.84 -7.88 3.59
C ALA A 319 -20.97 -6.91 3.94
N GLY A 320 -21.42 -6.11 2.99
CA GLY A 320 -22.60 -5.23 3.11
C GLY A 320 -23.90 -6.01 3.32
N GLU A 321 -24.11 -7.10 2.58
CA GLU A 321 -25.26 -8.00 2.77
C GLU A 321 -25.29 -8.60 4.17
N ALA A 322 -24.14 -9.07 4.65
CA ALA A 322 -24.04 -9.57 6.03
C ALA A 322 -24.28 -8.45 7.08
N ALA A 323 -23.85 -7.21 6.80
CA ALA A 323 -24.13 -6.08 7.67
C ALA A 323 -25.64 -5.74 7.74
N VAL A 324 -26.39 -5.90 6.65
CA VAL A 324 -27.86 -5.78 6.64
C VAL A 324 -28.48 -6.86 7.53
N GLU A 325 -28.04 -8.11 7.41
CA GLU A 325 -28.55 -9.21 8.26
C GLU A 325 -28.21 -8.98 9.74
N LYS A 326 -27.04 -8.43 10.06
CA LYS A 326 -26.69 -8.02 11.42
C LYS A 326 -27.66 -6.96 11.95
N ALA A 327 -27.93 -5.91 11.16
CA ALA A 327 -28.88 -4.84 11.56
C ALA A 327 -30.31 -5.36 11.74
N LYS A 328 -30.74 -6.38 10.97
CA LYS A 328 -32.02 -7.05 11.16
C LYS A 328 -32.04 -7.90 12.45
N ALA A 329 -30.93 -8.59 12.75
CA ALA A 329 -30.83 -9.39 13.99
C ALA A 329 -30.91 -8.53 15.26
N ASP A 330 -30.57 -7.25 15.19
CA ASP A 330 -30.69 -6.30 16.32
C ASP A 330 -32.12 -6.03 16.75
N PHE A 331 -33.12 -6.47 16.00
CA PHE A 331 -34.56 -6.45 16.45
C PHE A 331 -34.90 -7.61 17.38
N LEU A 332 -34.07 -8.63 17.47
CA LEU A 332 -34.31 -9.84 18.24
C LEU A 332 -33.65 -9.75 19.62
N PRO A 333 -34.15 -10.50 20.64
CA PRO A 333 -33.52 -10.49 21.94
C PRO A 333 -32.14 -11.12 21.94
N THR A 334 -31.34 -10.80 22.97
CA THR A 334 -30.08 -11.48 23.26
C THR A 334 -30.20 -12.27 24.53
N ILE A 335 -29.76 -13.53 24.54
CA ILE A 335 -29.74 -14.38 25.73
C ILE A 335 -28.28 -14.56 26.14
N GLY A 336 -27.96 -14.11 27.35
CA GLY A 336 -26.63 -14.17 27.93
C GLY A 336 -26.61 -14.96 29.25
N PHE A 337 -25.44 -15.43 29.60
CA PHE A 337 -25.09 -15.94 30.90
C PHE A 337 -24.09 -14.97 31.56
N ALA A 338 -24.36 -14.60 32.81
CA ALA A 338 -23.44 -13.84 33.64
C ALA A 338 -23.17 -14.63 34.93
N GLY A 339 -21.92 -14.79 35.30
CA GLY A 339 -21.49 -15.41 36.55
C GLY A 339 -20.51 -14.50 37.27
N SER A 340 -20.70 -14.28 38.54
CA SER A 340 -19.73 -13.58 39.38
C SER A 340 -19.39 -14.39 40.60
N TYR A 341 -18.14 -14.29 41.05
CA TYR A 341 -17.66 -14.81 42.31
C TYR A 341 -16.63 -13.85 42.90
N GLY A 342 -16.88 -13.42 44.13
CA GLY A 342 -16.06 -12.45 44.82
C GLY A 342 -16.10 -12.57 46.33
N GLU A 343 -15.52 -11.61 46.98
CA GLU A 343 -15.56 -11.47 48.42
C GLU A 343 -15.82 -10.00 48.78
N ASP A 344 -16.87 -9.76 49.55
CA ASP A 344 -17.16 -8.46 50.13
C ASP A 344 -16.47 -8.31 51.47
N ILE A 345 -15.48 -7.46 51.53
CA ILE A 345 -14.72 -7.17 52.76
C ILE A 345 -15.06 -5.76 53.20
N TRP A 346 -15.84 -5.68 54.33
CA TRP A 346 -16.26 -4.41 54.89
C TRP A 346 -15.64 -4.16 56.26
N ARG A 347 -15.11 -2.94 56.43
CA ARG A 347 -14.73 -2.39 57.74
C ARG A 347 -15.68 -1.25 58.03
N TYR A 348 -16.67 -1.49 58.87
CA TYR A 348 -17.74 -0.52 59.12
C TYR A 348 -17.78 -0.05 60.59
N ARG A 349 -18.45 1.10 60.78
CA ARG A 349 -18.73 1.71 62.08
C ARG A 349 -20.14 2.26 62.04
N ILE A 350 -20.95 1.90 63.03
CA ILE A 350 -22.32 2.35 63.21
C ILE A 350 -22.37 3.37 64.35
N ASN A 351 -22.90 4.57 64.12
CA ASN A 351 -23.07 5.64 65.11
C ASN A 351 -21.86 5.89 66.00
N GLY A 352 -20.63 5.75 65.49
CA GLY A 352 -19.43 5.97 66.26
C GLY A 352 -18.93 4.79 67.11
N ALA A 353 -19.60 3.63 67.10
CA ALA A 353 -19.19 2.40 67.74
C ALA A 353 -17.80 1.92 67.30
N PRO A 354 -17.11 1.00 68.01
CA PRO A 354 -15.90 0.38 67.52
C PRO A 354 -16.04 -0.20 66.12
N ARG A 355 -14.93 -0.24 65.35
CA ARG A 355 -14.91 -0.81 63.99
C ARG A 355 -15.13 -2.31 64.03
N ASP A 356 -16.00 -2.79 63.14
CA ASP A 356 -16.21 -4.21 62.91
C ASP A 356 -15.76 -4.58 61.50
N ASN A 357 -15.29 -5.82 61.30
CA ASN A 357 -14.85 -6.34 60.01
C ASN A 357 -15.72 -7.52 59.63
N VAL A 358 -16.25 -7.48 58.44
CA VAL A 358 -16.99 -8.59 57.84
C VAL A 358 -16.38 -8.94 56.51
N ALA A 359 -16.14 -10.22 56.29
CA ALA A 359 -15.80 -10.78 55.02
C ALA A 359 -16.86 -11.82 54.65
N SER A 360 -17.48 -11.66 53.49
CA SER A 360 -18.56 -12.54 53.03
C SER A 360 -18.33 -12.90 51.56
N PRO A 361 -18.37 -14.19 51.19
CA PRO A 361 -18.37 -14.56 49.80
C PRO A 361 -19.63 -14.06 49.10
N ASP A 362 -19.46 -13.47 47.94
CA ASP A 362 -20.55 -13.06 47.04
C ASP A 362 -20.46 -13.83 45.75
N TYR A 363 -21.54 -14.38 45.27
CA TYR A 363 -21.62 -15.06 43.99
C TYR A 363 -23.03 -14.94 43.39
N ALA A 364 -23.04 -14.84 42.05
CA ALA A 364 -24.26 -14.85 41.27
C ALA A 364 -24.09 -15.63 39.97
N TYR A 365 -25.12 -16.34 39.58
CA TYR A 365 -25.22 -17.01 38.27
C TYR A 365 -26.59 -16.66 37.69
N LEU A 366 -26.58 -15.92 36.58
CA LEU A 366 -27.78 -15.34 36.01
C LEU A 366 -27.89 -15.72 34.52
N LEU A 367 -29.08 -16.04 34.09
CA LEU A 367 -29.47 -16.08 32.69
C LEU A 367 -30.19 -14.79 32.35
N ASN A 368 -29.63 -13.97 31.50
CA ASN A 368 -30.13 -12.66 31.13
C ASN A 368 -30.79 -12.72 29.76
N VAL A 369 -31.95 -12.09 29.63
CA VAL A 369 -32.62 -11.87 28.35
C VAL A 369 -32.74 -10.36 28.17
N ASP A 370 -32.00 -9.82 27.20
CA ASP A 370 -32.03 -8.41 26.87
C ASP A 370 -32.80 -8.21 25.58
N TRP A 371 -33.89 -7.45 25.63
CA TRP A 371 -34.71 -7.14 24.48
C TRP A 371 -35.24 -5.71 24.54
N ASP A 372 -34.60 -4.88 23.73
CA ASP A 372 -35.07 -3.52 23.58
C ASP A 372 -36.30 -3.47 22.66
N LEU A 373 -37.49 -3.30 23.21
CA LEU A 373 -38.73 -3.27 22.42
C LEU A 373 -38.83 -2.01 21.56
N PHE A 374 -38.31 -0.87 22.01
CA PHE A 374 -38.34 0.40 21.28
C PHE A 374 -37.10 1.25 21.58
N LYS A 375 -36.42 1.68 20.54
CA LYS A 375 -35.23 2.57 20.56
C LYS A 375 -35.41 3.81 19.65
N GLY A 376 -36.58 4.44 19.67
CA GLY A 376 -36.78 5.68 18.92
C GLY A 376 -36.51 5.57 17.40
N PHE A 377 -36.86 4.44 16.77
CA PHE A 377 -36.63 4.12 15.35
C PHE A 377 -35.14 3.93 14.93
N ASP A 378 -34.22 3.87 15.89
CA ASP A 378 -32.79 3.65 15.65
C ASP A 378 -32.55 2.41 14.76
N ARG A 379 -33.09 1.25 15.09
CA ARG A 379 -32.93 0.00 14.36
C ARG A 379 -33.45 0.07 12.90
N VAL A 380 -34.60 0.75 12.70
CA VAL A 380 -35.20 0.92 11.38
C VAL A 380 -34.24 1.72 10.49
N ASN A 381 -33.64 2.77 11.04
CA ASN A 381 -32.69 3.59 10.32
C ASN A 381 -31.34 2.88 10.13
N ALA A 382 -30.89 2.07 11.09
CA ALA A 382 -29.70 1.23 10.95
C ALA A 382 -29.81 0.22 9.80
N VAL A 383 -31.01 -0.42 9.63
CA VAL A 383 -31.24 -1.30 8.46
C VAL A 383 -31.21 -0.49 7.18
N ARG A 384 -31.88 0.66 7.10
CA ARG A 384 -31.87 1.53 5.91
C ARG A 384 -30.47 2.01 5.56
N GLU A 385 -29.68 2.36 6.56
CA GLU A 385 -28.29 2.76 6.38
C GLU A 385 -27.46 1.60 5.80
N ALA A 386 -27.56 0.40 6.37
CA ALA A 386 -26.86 -0.78 5.87
C ALA A 386 -27.27 -1.16 4.44
N GLU A 387 -28.57 -1.05 4.10
CA GLU A 387 -29.07 -1.27 2.75
C GLU A 387 -28.50 -0.23 1.76
N ALA A 388 -28.50 1.04 2.15
CA ALA A 388 -27.94 2.11 1.28
C ALA A 388 -26.42 1.92 1.07
N GLN A 389 -25.67 1.51 2.10
CA GLN A 389 -24.23 1.22 1.99
C GLN A 389 -23.97 0.01 1.09
N ARG A 390 -24.79 -1.06 1.18
CA ARG A 390 -24.72 -2.21 0.26
C ARG A 390 -24.97 -1.79 -1.19
N ASP A 391 -25.99 -0.98 -1.42
CA ASP A 391 -26.37 -0.55 -2.78
C ASP A 391 -25.36 0.45 -3.35
N ALA A 392 -24.74 1.29 -2.52
CA ALA A 392 -23.56 2.08 -2.91
C ALA A 392 -22.39 1.20 -3.37
N ALA A 393 -22.09 0.11 -2.64
CA ALA A 393 -21.05 -0.83 -3.04
C ALA A 393 -21.36 -1.54 -4.38
N ARG A 394 -22.64 -1.82 -4.67
CA ARG A 394 -23.08 -2.35 -5.98
C ARG A 394 -22.86 -1.36 -7.11
N ALA A 395 -23.16 -0.09 -6.88
CA ALA A 395 -22.90 0.98 -7.86
C ALA A 395 -21.40 1.16 -8.13
N GLU A 396 -20.56 1.05 -7.09
CA GLU A 396 -19.11 1.08 -7.23
C GLU A 396 -18.58 -0.11 -8.05
N LEU A 397 -19.15 -1.32 -7.90
CA LEU A 397 -18.79 -2.47 -8.73
C LEU A 397 -19.16 -2.22 -10.19
N ALA A 398 -20.35 -1.70 -10.46
CA ALA A 398 -20.78 -1.39 -11.82
C ALA A 398 -19.86 -0.35 -12.47
N ASN A 399 -19.45 0.69 -11.73
CA ASN A 399 -18.48 1.67 -12.21
C ASN A 399 -17.13 1.03 -12.53
N LEU A 400 -16.61 0.19 -11.63
CA LEU A 400 -15.32 -0.51 -11.84
C LEU A 400 -15.37 -1.47 -13.04
N GLN A 401 -16.53 -2.09 -13.32
CA GLN A 401 -16.71 -2.90 -14.53
C GLN A 401 -16.63 -2.04 -15.81
N LEU A 402 -17.26 -0.87 -15.83
CA LEU A 402 -17.15 0.08 -16.95
C LEU A 402 -15.72 0.58 -17.14
N GLU A 403 -15.03 0.96 -16.05
CA GLU A 403 -13.62 1.36 -16.09
C GLU A 403 -12.72 0.23 -16.60
N THR A 404 -12.97 -1.00 -16.16
CA THR A 404 -12.24 -2.19 -16.62
C THR A 404 -12.41 -2.40 -18.10
N THR A 405 -13.65 -2.37 -18.61
CA THR A 405 -13.94 -2.51 -20.03
C THR A 405 -13.24 -1.44 -20.86
N ALA A 406 -13.31 -0.17 -20.41
CA ALA A 406 -12.64 0.94 -21.09
C ALA A 406 -11.10 0.81 -21.06
N ALA A 407 -10.54 0.38 -19.93
CA ALA A 407 -9.09 0.19 -19.79
C ALA A 407 -8.57 -0.93 -20.71
N VAL A 408 -9.25 -2.07 -20.75
CA VAL A 408 -8.90 -3.20 -21.63
C VAL A 408 -9.03 -2.79 -23.10
N TRP A 409 -10.12 -2.14 -23.48
CA TRP A 409 -10.31 -1.62 -24.83
C TRP A 409 -9.17 -0.72 -25.26
N LYS A 410 -8.84 0.28 -24.44
CA LYS A 410 -7.73 1.22 -24.69
C LYS A 410 -6.39 0.50 -24.80
N ALA A 411 -6.08 -0.40 -23.87
CA ALA A 411 -4.82 -1.15 -23.85
C ALA A 411 -4.67 -2.05 -25.10
N TYR A 412 -5.75 -2.71 -25.52
CA TYR A 412 -5.77 -3.56 -26.70
C TYR A 412 -5.47 -2.79 -27.99
N PHE A 413 -6.15 -1.66 -28.23
CA PHE A 413 -5.91 -0.86 -29.43
C PHE A 413 -4.56 -0.14 -29.40
N ASN A 414 -4.09 0.29 -28.22
CA ASN A 414 -2.75 0.84 -28.07
C ASN A 414 -1.68 -0.21 -28.43
N TYR A 415 -1.82 -1.46 -27.94
CA TYR A 415 -0.93 -2.54 -28.30
C TYR A 415 -0.91 -2.80 -29.82
N ARG A 416 -2.08 -2.89 -30.45
CA ARG A 416 -2.18 -3.06 -31.92
C ARG A 416 -1.51 -1.92 -32.68
N ALA A 417 -1.71 -0.68 -32.24
CA ALA A 417 -1.08 0.49 -32.84
C ALA A 417 0.44 0.49 -32.65
N ALA A 418 0.93 0.16 -31.43
CA ALA A 418 2.36 0.09 -31.13
C ALA A 418 3.07 -0.96 -32.00
N ARG A 419 2.45 -2.11 -32.25
CA ARG A 419 2.99 -3.14 -33.14
C ARG A 419 3.18 -2.63 -34.56
N LYS A 420 2.16 -1.96 -35.12
CA LYS A 420 2.26 -1.37 -36.47
C LYS A 420 3.29 -0.24 -36.54
N LYS A 421 3.37 0.59 -35.48
CA LYS A 421 4.37 1.66 -35.40
C LYS A 421 5.78 1.10 -35.45
N LEU A 422 6.08 -0.01 -34.76
CA LEU A 422 7.39 -0.64 -34.80
C LEU A 422 7.71 -1.15 -36.22
N GLU A 423 6.77 -1.81 -36.90
CA GLU A 423 6.94 -2.28 -38.29
C GLU A 423 7.29 -1.12 -39.24
N TYR A 424 6.59 0.01 -39.10
CA TYR A 424 6.86 1.19 -39.91
C TYR A 424 8.14 1.91 -39.51
N ALA A 425 8.50 1.94 -38.23
CA ALA A 425 9.77 2.49 -37.78
C ALA A 425 10.98 1.71 -38.32
N ASP A 426 10.90 0.36 -38.34
CA ASP A 426 11.94 -0.50 -38.94
C ASP A 426 12.06 -0.27 -40.44
N SER A 427 10.94 -0.01 -41.13
CA SER A 427 10.96 0.30 -42.56
C SER A 427 11.54 1.68 -42.83
N LEU A 428 11.20 2.67 -41.99
CA LEU A 428 11.76 4.02 -42.04
C LEU A 428 13.27 4.00 -41.78
N LEU A 429 13.74 3.24 -40.78
CA LEU A 429 15.17 3.13 -40.49
C LEU A 429 15.95 2.61 -41.69
N ARG A 430 15.47 1.55 -42.37
CA ARG A 430 16.12 1.02 -43.59
C ARG A 430 16.16 2.05 -44.68
N ALA A 431 15.02 2.70 -44.98
CA ALA A 431 14.98 3.72 -46.03
C ALA A 431 15.88 4.95 -45.74
N SER A 432 15.94 5.38 -44.46
CA SER A 432 16.81 6.47 -44.03
C SER A 432 18.28 6.08 -44.09
N GLN A 433 18.63 4.82 -43.80
CA GLN A 433 20.00 4.33 -43.95
C GLN A 433 20.42 4.31 -45.42
N ASP A 434 19.59 3.75 -46.32
CA ASP A 434 19.86 3.71 -47.73
C ASP A 434 19.98 5.12 -48.31
N ALA A 435 19.13 6.06 -47.93
CA ALA A 435 19.19 7.46 -48.34
C ALA A 435 20.46 8.17 -47.84
N TYR A 436 20.83 7.94 -46.58
CA TYR A 436 22.07 8.50 -46.01
C TYR A 436 23.31 7.97 -46.78
N ASP A 437 23.39 6.66 -47.04
CA ASP A 437 24.51 6.03 -47.71
C ASP A 437 24.65 6.57 -49.13
N ALA A 438 23.57 6.74 -49.89
CA ALA A 438 23.54 7.36 -51.18
C ALA A 438 23.99 8.84 -51.16
N ASN A 439 23.50 9.63 -50.18
CA ASN A 439 23.91 11.03 -50.01
C ASN A 439 25.38 11.15 -49.64
N ARG A 440 25.91 10.25 -48.85
CA ARG A 440 27.32 10.20 -48.47
C ARG A 440 28.22 9.90 -49.65
N GLU A 441 27.83 8.92 -50.46
CA GLU A 441 28.58 8.58 -51.69
C GLU A 441 28.52 9.74 -52.70
N GLY A 442 27.34 10.32 -52.95
CA GLY A 442 27.16 11.47 -53.81
C GLY A 442 27.98 12.70 -53.39
N TYR A 443 28.02 12.98 -52.08
CA TYR A 443 28.85 14.05 -51.50
C TYR A 443 30.35 13.78 -51.72
N GLY A 444 30.78 12.52 -51.53
CA GLY A 444 32.18 12.09 -51.84
C GLY A 444 32.57 12.35 -53.26
N LEU A 445 31.70 12.12 -54.23
CA LEU A 445 31.88 12.35 -55.66
C LEU A 445 31.65 13.82 -56.09
N GLY A 446 31.18 14.68 -55.17
CA GLY A 446 30.87 16.09 -55.49
C GLY A 446 29.52 16.28 -56.20
N LEU A 447 28.66 15.28 -56.24
CA LEU A 447 27.34 15.30 -56.88
C LEU A 447 26.26 15.86 -55.94
N ASN A 448 26.42 15.69 -54.63
CA ASN A 448 25.49 16.17 -53.60
C ASN A 448 26.13 17.29 -52.77
N THR A 449 25.27 18.15 -52.20
CA THR A 449 25.68 19.23 -51.29
C THR A 449 25.86 18.72 -49.86
N ILE A 450 26.62 19.46 -49.02
CA ILE A 450 26.76 19.16 -47.61
C ILE A 450 25.36 19.22 -46.87
N VAL A 451 24.47 20.09 -47.34
CA VAL A 451 23.10 20.21 -46.76
C VAL A 451 22.30 18.94 -46.97
N GLU A 452 22.39 18.30 -48.15
CA GLU A 452 21.73 17.03 -48.46
C GLU A 452 22.29 15.90 -47.59
N LEU A 453 23.62 15.85 -47.40
CA LEU A 453 24.28 14.87 -46.54
C LEU A 453 23.82 15.04 -45.06
N LEU A 454 23.86 16.26 -44.51
CA LEU A 454 23.43 16.55 -43.13
C LEU A 454 21.93 16.33 -42.91
N THR A 455 21.12 16.52 -43.97
CA THR A 455 19.68 16.19 -43.92
C THR A 455 19.49 14.68 -43.81
N GLY A 456 20.17 13.88 -44.62
CA GLY A 456 20.14 12.42 -44.54
C GLY A 456 20.65 11.89 -43.19
N GLU A 457 21.74 12.49 -42.66
CA GLU A 457 22.27 12.17 -41.32
C GLU A 457 21.22 12.41 -40.21
N ARG A 458 20.60 13.58 -40.22
CA ARG A 458 19.54 13.91 -39.26
C ARG A 458 18.34 12.95 -39.34
N ASP A 459 17.90 12.62 -40.57
CA ASP A 459 16.75 11.73 -40.78
C ASP A 459 17.10 10.29 -40.37
N LEU A 460 18.32 9.81 -40.59
CA LEU A 460 18.79 8.55 -40.06
C LEU A 460 18.88 8.54 -38.53
N ALA A 461 19.38 9.60 -37.91
CA ALA A 461 19.43 9.75 -36.45
C ALA A 461 18.06 9.67 -35.85
N ASN A 462 17.09 10.40 -36.43
CA ASN A 462 15.66 10.38 -35.96
C ASN A 462 15.05 8.98 -36.12
N ALA A 463 15.32 8.29 -37.25
CA ALA A 463 14.82 6.94 -37.47
C ALA A 463 15.36 5.92 -36.46
N ARG A 464 16.64 6.03 -36.07
CA ARG A 464 17.26 5.20 -35.02
C ARG A 464 16.59 5.41 -33.68
N TYR A 465 16.36 6.67 -33.25
CA TYR A 465 15.64 6.98 -32.02
C TYR A 465 14.18 6.44 -32.05
N LEU A 466 13.51 6.57 -33.19
CA LEU A 466 12.13 6.13 -33.36
C LEU A 466 12.00 4.60 -33.19
N VAL A 467 12.93 3.80 -33.72
CA VAL A 467 12.92 2.34 -33.54
C VAL A 467 13.08 1.97 -32.08
N VAL A 468 14.04 2.55 -31.37
CA VAL A 468 14.24 2.30 -29.93
C VAL A 468 12.98 2.65 -29.14
N GLN A 469 12.40 3.83 -29.37
CA GLN A 469 11.21 4.30 -28.70
C GLN A 469 9.98 3.42 -28.96
N THR A 470 9.74 3.06 -30.23
CA THR A 470 8.57 2.26 -30.62
C THR A 470 8.66 0.82 -30.11
N ARG A 471 9.88 0.26 -30.02
CA ARG A 471 10.12 -1.06 -29.43
C ARG A 471 9.78 -1.06 -27.93
N ALA A 472 10.27 -0.08 -27.19
CA ALA A 472 9.97 0.06 -25.76
C ALA A 472 8.47 0.34 -25.53
N ASP A 473 7.84 1.16 -26.39
CA ASP A 473 6.38 1.40 -26.32
C ASP A 473 5.61 0.09 -26.54
N LEU A 474 5.98 -0.73 -27.51
CA LEU A 474 5.32 -2.03 -27.74
C LEU A 474 5.44 -2.97 -26.55
N LEU A 475 6.62 -3.08 -25.93
CA LEU A 475 6.81 -3.91 -24.73
C LEU A 475 5.98 -3.40 -23.55
N THR A 476 5.97 -2.08 -23.34
CA THR A 476 5.15 -1.43 -22.31
C THR A 476 3.67 -1.63 -22.54
N ARG A 477 3.16 -1.49 -23.79
CA ARG A 477 1.74 -1.71 -24.13
C ARG A 477 1.35 -3.18 -24.02
N SER A 478 2.27 -4.09 -24.27
CA SER A 478 2.07 -5.51 -24.04
C SER A 478 1.85 -5.82 -22.54
N ALA A 479 2.71 -5.26 -21.69
CA ALA A 479 2.57 -5.38 -20.23
C ALA A 479 1.29 -4.68 -19.71
N GLU A 480 0.95 -3.49 -20.25
CA GLU A 480 -0.27 -2.76 -19.93
C GLU A 480 -1.53 -3.57 -20.26
N LEU A 481 -1.55 -4.25 -21.39
CA LEU A 481 -2.68 -5.10 -21.77
C LEU A 481 -2.82 -6.31 -20.83
N ALA A 482 -1.71 -6.97 -20.48
CA ALA A 482 -1.73 -8.08 -19.53
C ALA A 482 -2.20 -7.62 -18.13
N TRP A 483 -1.77 -6.45 -17.69
CA TRP A 483 -2.20 -5.84 -16.43
C TRP A 483 -3.69 -5.45 -16.45
N ALA A 484 -4.15 -4.83 -17.55
CA ALA A 484 -5.55 -4.44 -17.71
C ALA A 484 -6.48 -5.66 -17.76
N ALA A 485 -6.03 -6.76 -18.36
CA ALA A 485 -6.75 -8.03 -18.40
C ALA A 485 -6.69 -8.82 -17.08
N GLY A 486 -5.92 -8.38 -16.08
CA GLY A 486 -5.72 -9.16 -14.86
C GLY A 486 -4.87 -10.42 -15.03
N ALA A 487 -4.26 -10.61 -16.19
CA ALA A 487 -3.52 -11.80 -16.57
C ALA A 487 -2.04 -11.80 -16.16
N MET A 488 -1.61 -10.81 -15.33
CA MET A 488 -0.25 -10.81 -14.80
C MET A 488 -0.06 -11.94 -13.80
N GLN A 489 0.69 -12.95 -14.20
CA GLN A 489 1.03 -14.09 -13.34
C GLN A 489 2.12 -13.67 -12.35
N VAL A 490 1.80 -13.69 -11.07
CA VAL A 490 2.71 -13.36 -9.96
C VAL A 490 3.48 -14.59 -9.46
N GLY A 491 3.21 -15.78 -9.96
CA GLY A 491 3.62 -17.04 -9.33
C GLY A 491 4.33 -18.10 -10.18
N THR A 492 4.66 -17.88 -11.44
CA THR A 492 5.21 -18.95 -12.33
C THR A 492 6.67 -18.72 -12.78
N LEU A 493 7.41 -17.89 -12.05
CA LEU A 493 8.86 -17.70 -12.31
C LEU A 493 9.72 -18.50 -11.30
N ARG A 494 9.32 -19.77 -11.01
CA ARG A 494 10.20 -20.74 -10.36
C ARG A 494 10.87 -21.63 -11.38
#